data_8270ab8b1cbdc97acd0737be16eb30fa
#
_entry.id   8270ab8b1cbdc97acd0737be16eb30fa
#
_cell.length_a   1.000
_cell.length_b   1.000
_cell.length_c   1.000
_cell.angle_alpha   90.00
_cell.angle_beta   90.00
_cell.angle_gamma   90.00
#
_symmetry.space_group_name_H-M   'P 1'
#
loop_
_entity.id
_entity.type
_entity.pdbx_description
1 polymer ?
#
loop_
_entity_poly.entity_id
_entity_poly.type
_entity_poly.pdbx_seq_one_letter_code
_entity_poly.pdbx_strand_id
1 'polypeptide(L)'
;MSITLRSIAALSLFFLVLPARAAANDSIPTPEALAQLELRAAQAKPREQSFLYTELVHGLTQQAAAQLAADDTDHATATLRQIDQDAQLIQRSLARNSNRLKDAQKLLHDTTFRLGQLLHLVSGDDRATVQDTLRQLNQLNDELLNQVFTH
;
A
#
# COMPACT_ATOMS: atom_id res chain seq x y z
N MET A 1 48.62 -25.66 51.19
CA MET A 1 48.29 -24.30 50.78
C MET A 1 47.49 -24.41 49.49
N SER A 2 46.23 -24.12 49.61
CA SER A 2 45.22 -24.40 48.57
C SER A 2 45.07 -23.21 47.60
N ILE A 3 45.34 -23.46 46.36
CA ILE A 3 45.03 -22.47 45.29
C ILE A 3 43.80 -22.99 44.57
N THR A 4 42.66 -22.37 44.86
CA THR A 4 41.38 -22.63 44.20
C THR A 4 41.33 -21.89 42.85
N LEU A 5 41.38 -22.64 41.77
CA LEU A 5 41.23 -22.16 40.39
C LEU A 5 39.72 -22.01 40.13
N ARG A 6 39.25 -20.76 40.06
CA ARG A 6 37.87 -20.46 39.66
C ARG A 6 37.79 -20.37 38.12
N SER A 7 37.22 -21.39 37.52
CA SER A 7 36.85 -21.37 36.09
C SER A 7 35.63 -20.50 35.88
N ILE A 8 35.80 -19.41 35.15
CA ILE A 8 34.68 -18.58 34.66
C ILE A 8 34.27 -19.16 33.32
N ALA A 9 33.16 -19.87 33.31
CA ALA A 9 32.50 -20.30 32.08
C ALA A 9 31.77 -19.10 31.44
N ALA A 10 32.32 -18.56 30.39
CA ALA A 10 31.67 -17.54 29.56
C ALA A 10 30.59 -18.23 28.70
N LEU A 11 29.34 -18.06 29.11
CA LEU A 11 28.18 -18.51 28.34
C LEU A 11 27.92 -17.50 27.21
N SER A 12 28.47 -17.77 26.03
CA SER A 12 28.18 -17.00 24.80
C SER A 12 26.74 -17.31 24.35
N LEU A 13 25.82 -16.42 24.66
CA LEU A 13 24.45 -16.45 24.11
C LEU A 13 24.50 -16.02 22.63
N PHE A 14 24.54 -16.98 21.74
CA PHE A 14 24.37 -16.75 20.31
C PHE A 14 22.89 -16.43 20.08
N PHE A 15 22.58 -15.14 19.94
CA PHE A 15 21.28 -14.70 19.42
C PHE A 15 21.23 -15.08 17.94
N LEU A 16 20.59 -16.20 17.64
CA LEU A 16 20.15 -16.54 16.29
C LEU A 16 19.04 -15.53 15.91
N VAL A 17 19.41 -14.47 15.25
CA VAL A 17 18.47 -13.62 14.52
C VAL A 17 18.01 -14.43 13.30
N LEU A 18 16.94 -15.16 13.47
CA LEU A 18 16.20 -15.73 12.35
C LEU A 18 15.64 -14.56 11.54
N PRO A 19 15.99 -14.45 10.24
CA PRO A 19 15.24 -13.54 9.37
C PRO A 19 13.81 -14.06 9.32
N ALA A 20 12.90 -13.36 9.98
CA ALA A 20 11.48 -13.56 9.78
C ALA A 20 11.22 -13.27 8.30
N ARG A 21 11.20 -14.34 7.51
CA ARG A 21 10.64 -14.31 6.17
C ARG A 21 9.17 -13.97 6.38
N ALA A 22 8.83 -12.69 6.21
CA ALA A 22 7.45 -12.25 6.15
C ALA A 22 6.81 -13.06 5.03
N ALA A 23 6.04 -14.07 5.39
CA ALA A 23 5.03 -14.61 4.51
C ALA A 23 4.24 -13.40 4.03
N ALA A 24 4.00 -13.31 2.71
CA ALA A 24 3.11 -12.33 2.13
C ALA A 24 1.69 -12.64 2.65
N ASN A 25 1.45 -12.30 3.90
CA ASN A 25 0.13 -12.25 4.45
C ASN A 25 -0.51 -10.98 3.89
N ASP A 26 -1.75 -11.07 3.46
CA ASP A 26 -2.68 -9.96 3.24
C ASP A 26 -2.92 -9.17 4.56
N SER A 27 -1.86 -8.87 5.28
CA SER A 27 -1.92 -8.09 6.50
C SER A 27 -2.17 -6.64 6.11
N ILE A 28 -3.21 -6.07 6.68
CA ILE A 28 -3.53 -4.65 6.55
C ILE A 28 -2.28 -3.84 6.95
N PRO A 29 -1.76 -2.96 6.08
CA PRO A 29 -0.58 -2.19 6.40
C PRO A 29 -0.85 -1.25 7.58
N THR A 30 0.15 -1.08 8.43
CA THR A 30 0.04 -0.15 9.55
C THR A 30 0.07 1.31 9.05
N PRO A 31 -0.51 2.26 9.80
CA PRO A 31 -0.44 3.68 9.45
C PRO A 31 0.99 4.18 9.25
N GLU A 32 1.94 3.70 10.06
CA GLU A 32 3.35 4.05 9.95
C GLU A 32 3.97 3.53 8.65
N ALA A 33 3.63 2.31 8.23
CA ALA A 33 4.09 1.74 6.97
C ALA A 33 3.56 2.52 5.78
N LEU A 34 2.30 2.95 5.82
CA LEU A 34 1.70 3.79 4.78
C LEU A 34 2.34 5.18 4.72
N ALA A 35 2.60 5.82 5.86
CA ALA A 35 3.30 7.10 5.91
C ALA A 35 4.73 7.01 5.34
N GLN A 36 5.45 5.93 5.62
CA GLN A 36 6.77 5.69 5.02
C GLN A 36 6.69 5.45 3.51
N LEU A 37 5.66 4.73 3.06
CA LEU A 37 5.44 4.50 1.62
C LEU A 37 5.11 5.80 0.89
N GLU A 38 4.31 6.68 1.49
CA GLU A 38 4.00 8.01 0.95
C GLU A 38 5.27 8.86 0.79
N LEU A 39 6.12 8.91 1.81
CA LEU A 39 7.41 9.61 1.73
C LEU A 39 8.31 9.01 0.63
N ARG A 40 8.38 7.70 0.52
CA ARG A 40 9.14 7.04 -0.54
C ARG A 40 8.61 7.38 -1.92
N ALA A 41 7.29 7.37 -2.10
CA ALA A 41 6.66 7.71 -3.37
C ALA A 41 6.96 9.18 -3.76
N ALA A 42 6.85 10.11 -2.81
CA ALA A 42 7.13 11.53 -3.06
C ALA A 42 8.59 11.80 -3.42
N GLN A 43 9.54 11.03 -2.87
CA GLN A 43 10.99 11.19 -3.09
C GLN A 43 11.53 10.31 -4.22
N ALA A 44 10.73 9.39 -4.75
CA ALA A 44 11.15 8.46 -5.78
C ALA A 44 11.45 9.16 -7.12
N LYS A 45 12.24 8.50 -7.93
CA LYS A 45 12.47 8.94 -9.31
C LYS A 45 11.15 8.89 -10.09
N PRO A 46 10.93 9.79 -11.06
CA PRO A 46 9.67 9.83 -11.83
C PRO A 46 9.25 8.49 -12.43
N ARG A 47 10.21 7.65 -12.83
CA ARG A 47 9.92 6.31 -13.38
C ARG A 47 9.36 5.30 -12.38
N GLU A 48 9.54 5.54 -11.08
CA GLU A 48 9.14 4.64 -9.99
C GLU A 48 7.89 5.15 -9.26
N GLN A 49 7.58 6.44 -9.40
CA GLN A 49 6.52 7.09 -8.63
C GLN A 49 5.15 6.47 -8.86
N SER A 50 4.78 6.22 -10.12
CA SER A 50 3.45 5.68 -10.45
C SER A 50 3.18 4.34 -9.77
N PHE A 51 4.18 3.46 -9.72
CA PHE A 51 4.05 2.18 -9.03
C PHE A 51 3.92 2.36 -7.50
N LEU A 52 4.76 3.21 -6.90
CA LEU A 52 4.71 3.45 -5.44
C LEU A 52 3.41 4.12 -4.98
N TYR A 53 2.87 5.06 -5.77
CA TYR A 53 1.54 5.61 -5.47
C TYR A 53 0.43 4.57 -5.66
N THR A 54 0.57 3.64 -6.61
CA THR A 54 -0.37 2.53 -6.75
C THR A 54 -0.33 1.60 -5.54
N GLU A 55 0.86 1.29 -5.02
CA GLU A 55 1.00 0.53 -3.75
C GLU A 55 0.36 1.27 -2.58
N LEU A 56 0.55 2.59 -2.50
CA LEU A 56 -0.04 3.42 -1.44
C LEU A 56 -1.58 3.39 -1.49
N VAL A 57 -2.16 3.64 -2.66
CA VAL A 57 -3.62 3.59 -2.86
C VAL A 57 -4.19 2.21 -2.53
N HIS A 58 -3.49 1.15 -2.90
CA HIS A 58 -3.88 -0.21 -2.54
C HIS A 58 -3.90 -0.42 -1.01
N GLY A 59 -2.83 -0.04 -0.33
CA GLY A 59 -2.74 -0.15 1.14
C GLY A 59 -3.78 0.70 1.87
N LEU A 60 -4.03 1.92 1.42
CA LEU A 60 -5.08 2.78 1.96
C LEU A 60 -6.47 2.19 1.75
N THR A 61 -6.72 1.51 0.62
CA THR A 61 -7.99 0.82 0.36
C THR A 61 -8.22 -0.32 1.35
N GLN A 62 -7.17 -1.08 1.69
CA GLN A 62 -7.25 -2.11 2.73
C GLN A 62 -7.52 -1.50 4.10
N GLN A 63 -6.89 -0.38 4.43
CA GLN A 63 -7.12 0.35 5.69
C GLN A 63 -8.55 0.88 5.77
N ALA A 64 -9.08 1.51 4.72
CA ALA A 64 -10.45 2.00 4.68
C ALA A 64 -11.46 0.86 4.89
N ALA A 65 -11.24 -0.29 4.26
CA ALA A 65 -12.08 -1.47 4.46
C ALA A 65 -12.08 -1.94 5.93
N ALA A 66 -10.93 -1.96 6.58
CA ALA A 66 -10.82 -2.33 7.99
C ALA A 66 -11.50 -1.31 8.93
N GLN A 67 -11.35 -0.02 8.64
CA GLN A 67 -12.01 1.06 9.40
C GLN A 67 -13.53 0.97 9.28
N LEU A 68 -14.06 0.74 8.08
CA LEU A 68 -15.50 0.54 7.87
C LEU A 68 -16.02 -0.73 8.56
N ALA A 69 -15.26 -1.81 8.54
CA ALA A 69 -15.62 -3.04 9.25
C ALA A 69 -15.63 -2.86 10.79
N ALA A 70 -14.88 -1.89 11.30
CA ALA A 70 -14.83 -1.53 12.73
C ALA A 70 -15.80 -0.41 13.11
N ASP A 71 -16.71 0.01 12.20
CA ASP A 71 -17.61 1.17 12.38
C ASP A 71 -16.87 2.50 12.64
N ASP A 72 -15.61 2.59 12.29
CA ASP A 72 -14.79 3.80 12.41
C ASP A 72 -14.94 4.68 11.16
N THR A 73 -16.13 5.23 11.01
CA THR A 73 -16.54 6.01 9.83
C THR A 73 -15.74 7.29 9.64
N ASP A 74 -15.34 7.97 10.72
CA ASP A 74 -14.60 9.23 10.63
C ASP A 74 -13.21 9.02 10.01
N HIS A 75 -12.48 8.01 10.48
CA HIS A 75 -11.18 7.65 9.90
C HIS A 75 -11.35 7.07 8.48
N ALA A 76 -12.38 6.27 8.24
CA ALA A 76 -12.66 5.75 6.90
C ALA A 76 -12.91 6.88 5.89
N THR A 77 -13.71 7.88 6.24
CA THR A 77 -13.95 9.08 5.41
C THR A 77 -12.64 9.81 5.08
N ALA A 78 -11.78 10.01 6.08
CA ALA A 78 -10.48 10.65 5.88
C ALA A 78 -9.59 9.81 4.94
N THR A 79 -9.55 8.50 5.13
CA THR A 79 -8.77 7.57 4.30
C THR A 79 -9.29 7.54 2.86
N LEU A 80 -10.60 7.53 2.64
CA LEU A 80 -11.21 7.57 1.30
C LEU A 80 -10.85 8.85 0.54
N ARG A 81 -10.83 10.00 1.22
CA ARG A 81 -10.37 11.26 0.61
C ARG A 81 -8.89 11.22 0.24
N GLN A 82 -8.07 10.61 1.06
CA GLN A 82 -6.65 10.43 0.74
C GLN A 82 -6.46 9.52 -0.48
N ILE A 83 -7.21 8.42 -0.58
CA ILE A 83 -7.21 7.55 -1.76
C ILE A 83 -7.51 8.36 -3.03
N ASP A 84 -8.53 9.22 -3.00
CA ASP A 84 -8.89 10.06 -4.14
C ASP A 84 -7.74 11.01 -4.54
N GLN A 85 -7.10 11.64 -3.57
CA GLN A 85 -5.95 12.53 -3.81
C GLN A 85 -4.75 11.77 -4.39
N ASP A 86 -4.43 10.60 -3.83
CA ASP A 86 -3.27 9.80 -4.26
C ASP A 86 -3.51 9.13 -5.63
N ALA A 87 -4.76 8.81 -5.97
CA ALA A 87 -5.13 8.37 -7.31
C ALA A 87 -4.78 9.42 -8.38
N GLN A 88 -4.94 10.71 -8.07
CA GLN A 88 -4.51 11.79 -8.96
C GLN A 88 -2.98 11.84 -9.10
N LEU A 89 -2.23 11.46 -8.07
CA LEU A 89 -0.76 11.39 -8.13
C LEU A 89 -0.29 10.23 -9.02
N ILE A 90 -0.99 9.10 -9.05
CA ILE A 90 -0.72 8.02 -10.00
C ILE A 90 -0.81 8.56 -11.41
N GLN A 91 -1.90 9.24 -11.75
CA GLN A 91 -2.11 9.79 -13.10
C GLN A 91 -1.01 10.79 -13.50
N ARG A 92 -0.66 11.70 -12.60
CA ARG A 92 0.39 12.72 -12.87
C ARG A 92 1.78 12.12 -13.02
N SER A 93 2.06 11.03 -12.33
CA SER A 93 3.37 10.35 -12.34
C SER A 93 3.49 9.30 -13.46
N LEU A 94 2.40 8.97 -14.14
CA LEU A 94 2.39 7.97 -15.19
C LEU A 94 3.11 8.52 -16.44
N ALA A 95 4.24 7.90 -16.77
CA ALA A 95 5.04 8.23 -17.95
C ALA A 95 5.24 6.96 -18.80
N ARG A 96 5.48 7.15 -20.11
CA ARG A 96 5.67 6.03 -21.06
C ARG A 96 6.79 5.07 -20.69
N ASN A 97 7.77 5.54 -19.92
CA ASN A 97 8.90 4.75 -19.48
C ASN A 97 8.86 4.42 -17.97
N SER A 98 7.68 4.46 -17.36
CA SER A 98 7.50 4.07 -15.97
C SER A 98 7.90 2.61 -15.76
N ASN A 99 8.54 2.35 -14.62
CA ASN A 99 8.93 1.01 -14.23
C ASN A 99 7.72 0.23 -13.72
N ARG A 100 7.76 -1.11 -13.87
CA ARG A 100 6.79 -2.01 -13.27
C ARG A 100 5.33 -1.75 -13.67
N LEU A 101 5.09 -1.33 -14.92
CA LEU A 101 3.74 -1.04 -15.42
C LEU A 101 2.79 -2.24 -15.30
N LYS A 102 3.28 -3.46 -15.55
CA LYS A 102 2.48 -4.69 -15.41
C LYS A 102 2.08 -4.94 -13.96
N ASP A 103 3.01 -4.71 -13.03
CA ASP A 103 2.73 -4.87 -11.60
C ASP A 103 1.75 -3.80 -11.12
N ALA A 104 1.94 -2.55 -11.55
CA ALA A 104 1.03 -1.45 -11.27
C ALA A 104 -0.39 -1.75 -11.79
N GLN A 105 -0.51 -2.24 -13.02
CA GLN A 105 -1.79 -2.59 -13.64
C GLN A 105 -2.51 -3.70 -12.86
N LYS A 106 -1.79 -4.76 -12.50
CA LYS A 106 -2.35 -5.86 -11.71
C LYS A 106 -2.84 -5.39 -10.34
N LEU A 107 -2.01 -4.58 -9.65
CA LEU A 107 -2.34 -4.04 -8.34
C LEU A 107 -3.51 -3.07 -8.41
N LEU A 108 -3.57 -2.24 -9.45
CA LEU A 108 -4.67 -1.30 -9.67
C LEU A 108 -5.99 -2.02 -9.94
N HIS A 109 -5.95 -3.11 -10.72
CA HIS A 109 -7.12 -3.95 -10.96
C HIS A 109 -7.69 -4.54 -9.65
N ASP A 110 -6.83 -5.09 -8.79
CA ASP A 110 -7.24 -5.60 -7.48
C ASP A 110 -7.78 -4.47 -6.58
N THR A 111 -7.15 -3.32 -6.60
CA THR A 111 -7.58 -2.13 -5.85
C THR A 111 -8.97 -1.65 -6.28
N THR A 112 -9.23 -1.56 -7.58
CA THR A 112 -10.56 -1.15 -8.09
C THR A 112 -11.65 -2.14 -7.72
N PHE A 113 -11.34 -3.43 -7.74
CA PHE A 113 -12.27 -4.46 -7.30
C PHE A 113 -12.63 -4.29 -5.81
N ARG A 114 -11.61 -4.14 -4.94
CA ARG A 114 -11.80 -3.94 -3.49
C ARG A 114 -12.54 -2.64 -3.19
N LEU A 115 -12.16 -1.56 -3.83
CA LEU A 115 -12.83 -0.27 -3.66
C LEU A 115 -14.29 -0.32 -4.12
N GLY A 116 -14.59 -1.07 -5.18
CA GLY A 116 -15.97 -1.33 -5.64
C GLY A 116 -16.82 -2.03 -4.58
N GLN A 117 -16.24 -2.93 -3.80
CA GLN A 117 -16.95 -3.57 -2.69
C GLN A 117 -17.32 -2.57 -1.58
N LEU A 118 -16.50 -1.53 -1.36
CA LEU A 118 -16.79 -0.52 -0.34
C LEU A 118 -18.01 0.34 -0.67
N LEU A 119 -18.43 0.43 -1.93
CA LEU A 119 -19.65 1.15 -2.33
C LEU A 119 -20.91 0.67 -1.61
N HIS A 120 -20.93 -0.60 -1.22
CA HIS A 120 -22.07 -1.18 -0.50
C HIS A 120 -22.04 -0.86 1.00
N LEU A 121 -20.91 -0.39 1.52
CA LEU A 121 -20.68 -0.11 2.93
C LEU A 121 -20.77 1.39 3.27
N VAL A 122 -20.71 2.23 2.26
CA VAL A 122 -20.68 3.70 2.42
C VAL A 122 -21.94 4.34 1.87
N SER A 123 -22.26 5.56 2.36
CA SER A 123 -23.41 6.35 1.94
C SER A 123 -23.03 7.83 1.80
N GLY A 124 -23.97 8.65 1.30
CA GLY A 124 -23.79 10.09 1.19
C GLY A 124 -22.54 10.51 0.41
N ASP A 125 -21.79 11.45 0.98
CA ASP A 125 -20.60 12.02 0.36
C ASP A 125 -19.48 11.00 0.17
N ASP A 126 -19.33 10.06 1.10
CA ASP A 126 -18.33 8.99 0.97
C ASP A 126 -18.62 8.09 -0.22
N ARG A 127 -19.89 7.80 -0.49
CA ARG A 127 -20.28 7.03 -1.68
C ARG A 127 -19.94 7.76 -2.96
N ALA A 128 -20.19 9.07 -3.02
CA ALA A 128 -19.80 9.90 -4.17
C ALA A 128 -18.28 9.90 -4.35
N THR A 129 -17.51 10.08 -3.28
CA THR A 129 -16.04 10.03 -3.31
C THR A 129 -15.55 8.68 -3.84
N VAL A 130 -16.05 7.57 -3.35
CA VAL A 130 -15.67 6.23 -3.83
C VAL A 130 -16.03 6.03 -5.30
N GLN A 131 -17.21 6.49 -5.74
CA GLN A 131 -17.61 6.39 -7.16
C GLN A 131 -16.69 7.18 -8.08
N ASP A 132 -16.32 8.39 -7.71
CA ASP A 132 -15.44 9.24 -8.50
C ASP A 132 -14.02 8.67 -8.56
N THR A 133 -13.50 8.21 -7.43
CA THR A 133 -12.21 7.53 -7.35
C THR A 133 -12.19 6.26 -8.20
N LEU A 134 -13.23 5.43 -8.14
CA LEU A 134 -13.35 4.23 -8.98
C LEU A 134 -13.32 4.57 -10.47
N ARG A 135 -14.04 5.59 -10.88
CA ARG A 135 -14.04 6.04 -12.28
C ARG A 135 -12.65 6.42 -12.72
N GLN A 136 -11.94 7.19 -11.90
CA GLN A 136 -10.57 7.60 -12.17
C GLN A 136 -9.60 6.41 -12.24
N LEU A 137 -9.66 5.49 -11.28
CA LEU A 137 -8.79 4.31 -11.24
C LEU A 137 -9.07 3.35 -12.41
N ASN A 138 -10.33 3.21 -12.84
CA ASN A 138 -10.66 2.43 -14.02
C ASN A 138 -10.08 3.04 -15.30
N GLN A 139 -10.15 4.36 -15.46
CA GLN A 139 -9.51 5.05 -16.58
C GLN A 139 -7.98 4.85 -16.59
N LEU A 140 -7.34 4.94 -15.42
CA LEU A 140 -5.92 4.65 -15.27
C LEU A 140 -5.58 3.20 -15.61
N ASN A 141 -6.42 2.27 -15.19
CA ASN A 141 -6.22 0.86 -15.50
C ASN A 141 -6.27 0.60 -17.01
N ASP A 142 -7.21 1.22 -17.72
CA ASP A 142 -7.31 1.12 -19.18
C ASP A 142 -6.09 1.76 -19.88
N GLU A 143 -5.61 2.89 -19.37
CA GLU A 143 -4.39 3.53 -19.87
C GLU A 143 -3.15 2.65 -19.67
N LEU A 144 -3.00 2.05 -18.48
CA LEU A 144 -1.92 1.11 -18.18
C LEU A 144 -1.98 -0.12 -19.07
N LEU A 145 -3.16 -0.69 -19.28
CA LEU A 145 -3.34 -1.82 -20.19
C LEU A 145 -2.86 -1.45 -21.61
N ASN A 146 -3.27 -0.32 -22.13
CA ASN A 146 -2.84 0.15 -23.43
C ASN A 146 -1.32 0.30 -23.50
N GLN A 147 -0.67 0.86 -22.47
CA GLN A 147 0.78 1.02 -22.45
C GLN A 147 1.53 -0.32 -22.35
N VAL A 148 0.98 -1.29 -21.60
CA VAL A 148 1.57 -2.64 -21.46
C VAL A 148 1.52 -3.42 -22.76
N PHE A 149 0.47 -3.28 -23.55
CA PHE A 149 0.27 -4.04 -24.80
C PHE A 149 0.78 -3.35 -26.06
N THR A 150 1.17 -2.08 -25.99
CA THR A 150 1.72 -1.35 -27.14
C THR A 150 3.26 -1.54 -27.28
N HIS A 151 3.87 -2.27 -26.37
CA HIS A 151 5.28 -2.67 -26.35
C HIS A 151 5.37 -4.20 -26.42
#